data_0f831764a5b69db10269f79c4db4ac40
#
_entry.id   0f831764a5b69db10269f79c4db4ac40
#
_cell.length_a   1.000
_cell.length_b   1.000
_cell.length_c   1.000
_cell.angle_alpha   90.00
_cell.angle_beta   90.00
_cell.angle_gamma   90.00
#
_symmetry.space_group_name_H-M   'P 1'
#
loop_
_entity.id
_entity.type
_entity.pdbx_description
1 polymer ?
#
loop_
_entity_poly.entity_id
_entity_poly.type
_entity_poly.pdbx_seq_one_letter_code
_entity_poly.pdbx_strand_id
1 'polypeptide(L)'
;MFLLFDYPPHPCYNYNNKKKHGGKCMHYYEYGKENDKTIVFLHGANFVHSFGRQYPLAEKYHLIIPHIMGYGDAADEIFDTETAVKQLASFIAEIGKKVTLVGFSLGAQLSVKLCAEYPQYFTSAIIVSPWLIKKEPMLSKVMAMNEKQFASFKNKRLCGFIGFMNGLPKEQRKEFVAQMQNVRIETVRSSVDNGITLETINGFENADFPMIALAGSKEQTEVHDSVKGLAAMNKNCRYEIWDKAAHNIPPVFSKRFNELIIRMAEI
;
A
#
# COMPACT_ATOMS: atom_id res chain seq x y z
N MET A 1 0.48 -27.49 2.29
CA MET A 1 -0.76 -27.55 3.07
C MET A 1 -1.26 -26.12 3.20
N PHE A 2 -2.12 -25.68 2.28
CA PHE A 2 -2.67 -24.33 2.25
C PHE A 2 -3.79 -24.27 3.30
N LEU A 3 -3.59 -23.47 4.34
CA LEU A 3 -4.65 -23.16 5.29
C LEU A 3 -5.72 -22.33 4.56
N LEU A 4 -6.88 -22.94 4.32
CA LEU A 4 -8.11 -22.23 4.00
C LEU A 4 -8.47 -21.41 5.24
N PHE A 5 -8.17 -20.14 5.20
CA PHE A 5 -8.53 -19.21 6.27
C PHE A 5 -9.95 -18.71 6.02
N ASP A 6 -10.87 -19.10 6.89
CA ASP A 6 -12.19 -18.50 6.95
C ASP A 6 -12.05 -17.01 7.23
N TYR A 7 -12.53 -16.18 6.29
CA TYR A 7 -12.85 -14.79 6.56
C TYR A 7 -14.17 -14.79 7.32
N PRO A 8 -14.25 -14.27 8.54
CA PRO A 8 -15.56 -14.09 9.16
C PRO A 8 -16.39 -13.14 8.27
N PRO A 9 -17.66 -13.42 8.05
CA PRO A 9 -18.57 -12.48 7.40
C PRO A 9 -18.74 -11.29 8.36
N HIS A 10 -18.10 -10.14 8.03
CA HIS A 10 -18.35 -8.91 8.77
C HIS A 10 -19.61 -8.23 8.25
N PRO A 11 -20.58 -7.92 9.12
CA PRO A 11 -21.68 -7.03 8.79
C PRO A 11 -21.15 -5.60 8.68
N CYS A 12 -21.60 -4.85 7.70
CA CYS A 12 -21.31 -3.44 7.42
C CYS A 12 -20.05 -3.16 6.58
N TYR A 13 -20.04 -3.66 5.34
CA TYR A 13 -19.12 -3.13 4.33
C TYR A 13 -19.83 -2.01 3.55
N ASN A 14 -19.45 -0.76 3.80
CA ASN A 14 -19.77 0.33 2.89
C ASN A 14 -18.81 0.27 1.69
N TYR A 15 -19.32 -0.22 0.56
CA TYR A 15 -18.57 -0.31 -0.69
C TYR A 15 -18.59 1.03 -1.42
N ASN A 16 -17.43 1.45 -1.92
CA ASN A 16 -17.25 2.53 -2.89
C ASN A 16 -17.76 3.91 -2.50
N ASN A 17 -17.08 4.55 -1.58
CA ASN A 17 -17.22 6.00 -1.41
C ASN A 17 -16.44 6.73 -2.53
N LYS A 18 -17.04 7.83 -3.03
CA LYS A 18 -16.40 8.74 -3.99
C LYS A 18 -16.37 10.13 -3.38
N LYS A 19 -15.18 10.72 -3.28
CA LYS A 19 -15.03 12.10 -2.83
C LYS A 19 -14.48 12.95 -3.97
N LYS A 20 -15.19 14.01 -4.37
CA LYS A 20 -14.72 14.94 -5.40
C LYS A 20 -13.66 15.87 -4.82
N HIS A 21 -12.49 15.92 -5.42
CA HIS A 21 -11.47 16.91 -5.12
C HIS A 21 -10.92 17.50 -6.42
N GLY A 22 -10.93 18.84 -6.54
CA GLY A 22 -10.41 19.52 -7.73
C GLY A 22 -10.98 19.05 -9.07
N GLY A 23 -12.23 18.56 -9.09
CA GLY A 23 -12.90 18.02 -10.29
C GLY A 23 -12.66 16.53 -10.54
N LYS A 24 -11.73 15.87 -9.85
CA LYS A 24 -11.53 14.41 -9.88
C LYS A 24 -12.08 13.74 -8.63
N CYS A 25 -12.46 12.47 -8.74
CA CYS A 25 -13.09 11.70 -7.68
C CYS A 25 -12.08 10.67 -7.15
N MET A 26 -11.68 10.77 -5.86
CA MET A 26 -10.93 9.71 -5.20
C MET A 26 -11.88 8.57 -4.83
N HIS A 27 -11.59 7.37 -5.32
CA HIS A 27 -12.24 6.14 -4.90
C HIS A 27 -11.55 5.60 -3.65
N TYR A 28 -12.32 5.11 -2.68
CA TYR A 28 -11.75 4.53 -1.46
C TYR A 28 -12.72 3.57 -0.78
N TYR A 29 -12.20 2.62 -0.01
CA TYR A 29 -12.98 1.86 0.97
C TYR A 29 -12.85 2.51 2.33
N GLU A 30 -13.93 2.44 3.13
CA GLU A 30 -14.01 3.04 4.45
C GLU A 30 -14.72 2.06 5.39
N TYR A 31 -14.11 1.83 6.57
CA TYR A 31 -14.64 0.94 7.60
C TYR A 31 -14.46 1.57 8.97
N GLY A 32 -15.37 1.31 9.92
CA GLY A 32 -15.27 1.80 11.30
C GLY A 32 -15.23 3.33 11.41
N LYS A 33 -16.05 4.02 10.61
CA LYS A 33 -16.07 5.50 10.52
C LYS A 33 -16.40 6.19 11.84
N GLU A 34 -17.06 5.48 12.74
CA GLU A 34 -17.43 5.92 14.08
C GLU A 34 -16.25 6.04 15.03
N ASN A 35 -15.09 5.47 14.69
CA ASN A 35 -13.91 5.47 15.55
C ASN A 35 -13.07 6.74 15.38
N ASP A 36 -12.48 7.22 16.49
CA ASP A 36 -11.73 8.47 16.52
C ASP A 36 -10.37 8.39 15.83
N LYS A 37 -9.62 7.30 16.02
CA LYS A 37 -8.28 7.12 15.44
C LYS A 37 -8.38 6.59 14.02
N THR A 38 -7.76 7.28 13.09
CA THR A 38 -7.81 6.95 11.66
C THR A 38 -6.50 6.33 11.18
N ILE A 39 -6.63 5.24 10.44
CA ILE A 39 -5.52 4.58 9.75
C ILE A 39 -5.79 4.63 8.24
N VAL A 40 -4.84 5.21 7.49
CA VAL A 40 -4.88 5.22 6.03
C VAL A 40 -3.95 4.13 5.51
N PHE A 41 -4.48 3.22 4.69
CA PHE A 41 -3.76 2.12 4.07
C PHE A 41 -3.50 2.40 2.59
N LEU A 42 -2.24 2.50 2.20
CA LEU A 42 -1.83 2.59 0.79
C LEU A 42 -1.43 1.22 0.28
N HIS A 43 -2.27 0.65 -0.58
CA HIS A 43 -2.11 -0.71 -1.10
C HIS A 43 -0.92 -0.88 -2.04
N GLY A 44 -0.48 -2.11 -2.25
CA GLY A 44 0.50 -2.46 -3.27
C GLY A 44 -0.09 -2.38 -4.70
N ALA A 45 0.78 -2.35 -5.70
CA ALA A 45 0.36 -2.45 -7.09
C ALA A 45 -0.53 -3.69 -7.29
N ASN A 46 -1.57 -3.55 -8.11
CA ASN A 46 -2.52 -4.60 -8.50
C ASN A 46 -3.55 -5.04 -7.43
N PHE A 47 -3.25 -4.96 -6.12
CA PHE A 47 -4.12 -5.50 -5.08
C PHE A 47 -4.61 -4.41 -4.12
N VAL A 48 -5.78 -3.82 -4.38
CA VAL A 48 -6.40 -2.85 -3.47
C VAL A 48 -6.65 -3.47 -2.09
N HIS A 49 -7.04 -4.74 -2.04
CA HIS A 49 -7.24 -5.50 -0.81
C HIS A 49 -5.95 -6.12 -0.22
N SER A 50 -4.78 -5.51 -0.47
CA SER A 50 -3.51 -5.95 0.13
C SER A 50 -3.57 -6.05 1.66
N PHE A 51 -4.43 -5.25 2.28
CA PHE A 51 -4.67 -5.18 3.72
C PHE A 51 -5.96 -5.88 4.18
N GLY A 52 -6.54 -6.76 3.38
CA GLY A 52 -7.80 -7.42 3.73
C GLY A 52 -7.80 -8.14 5.09
N ARG A 53 -6.64 -8.62 5.56
CA ARG A 53 -6.48 -9.23 6.89
C ARG A 53 -6.40 -8.22 8.04
N GLN A 54 -6.29 -6.93 7.73
CA GLN A 54 -6.28 -5.81 8.66
C GLN A 54 -7.67 -5.20 8.85
N TYR A 55 -8.65 -5.51 8.00
CA TYR A 55 -10.01 -4.99 8.10
C TYR A 55 -10.72 -5.23 9.44
N PRO A 56 -10.48 -6.34 10.19
CA PRO A 56 -11.00 -6.49 11.54
C PRO A 56 -10.60 -5.39 12.53
N LEU A 57 -9.53 -4.63 12.24
CA LEU A 57 -9.16 -3.45 13.05
C LEU A 57 -10.23 -2.34 13.02
N ALA A 58 -11.18 -2.40 12.08
CA ALA A 58 -12.31 -1.47 12.00
C ALA A 58 -13.23 -1.52 13.25
N GLU A 59 -13.13 -2.54 14.07
CA GLU A 59 -13.82 -2.58 15.37
C GLU A 59 -13.34 -1.46 16.33
N LYS A 60 -12.11 -0.95 16.13
CA LYS A 60 -11.47 0.03 17.02
C LYS A 60 -10.92 1.26 16.32
N TYR A 61 -10.75 1.20 15.00
CA TYR A 61 -10.12 2.25 14.21
C TYR A 61 -10.96 2.58 12.98
N HIS A 62 -10.96 3.84 12.60
CA HIS A 62 -11.47 4.27 11.30
C HIS A 62 -10.44 3.93 10.23
N LEU A 63 -10.74 2.99 9.34
CA LEU A 63 -9.85 2.53 8.27
C LEU A 63 -10.26 3.17 6.94
N ILE A 64 -9.29 3.72 6.23
CA ILE A 64 -9.47 4.31 4.90
C ILE A 64 -8.45 3.70 3.95
N ILE A 65 -8.92 3.19 2.82
CA ILE A 65 -8.10 2.55 1.79
C ILE A 65 -8.36 3.28 0.46
N PRO A 66 -7.64 4.39 0.17
CA PRO A 66 -7.76 5.05 -1.11
C PRO A 66 -7.22 4.18 -2.24
N HIS A 67 -7.91 4.21 -3.40
CA HIS A 67 -7.42 3.56 -4.60
C HIS A 67 -6.32 4.43 -5.23
N ILE A 68 -5.12 3.88 -5.32
CA ILE A 68 -3.99 4.57 -5.93
C ILE A 68 -4.26 4.76 -7.42
N MET A 69 -3.97 5.95 -7.94
CA MET A 69 -4.07 6.30 -9.36
C MET A 69 -3.54 5.17 -10.26
N GLY A 70 -4.33 4.76 -11.24
CA GLY A 70 -4.01 3.66 -12.15
C GLY A 70 -4.38 2.27 -11.64
N TYR A 71 -4.91 2.14 -10.40
CA TYR A 71 -5.31 0.86 -9.81
C TYR A 71 -6.70 0.91 -9.18
N GLY A 72 -7.28 -0.27 -8.98
CA GLY A 72 -8.63 -0.37 -8.42
C GLY A 72 -9.67 0.30 -9.32
N ASP A 73 -10.54 1.10 -8.74
CA ASP A 73 -11.56 1.86 -9.47
C ASP A 73 -11.01 3.15 -10.12
N ALA A 74 -9.72 3.46 -9.92
CA ALA A 74 -8.97 4.50 -10.63
C ALA A 74 -8.08 3.91 -11.75
N ALA A 75 -8.34 2.68 -12.18
CA ALA A 75 -7.53 1.95 -13.17
C ALA A 75 -7.63 2.50 -14.61
N ASP A 76 -8.56 3.39 -14.89
CA ASP A 76 -8.67 4.14 -16.15
C ASP A 76 -7.64 5.27 -16.26
N GLU A 77 -7.07 5.71 -15.15
CA GLU A 77 -5.98 6.67 -15.11
C GLU A 77 -4.62 5.99 -15.38
N ILE A 78 -3.67 6.73 -15.95
CA ILE A 78 -2.26 6.26 -16.02
C ILE A 78 -1.55 6.77 -14.78
N PHE A 79 -0.84 5.88 -14.09
CA PHE A 79 -0.08 6.24 -12.89
C PHE A 79 0.98 7.29 -13.19
N ASP A 80 0.97 8.37 -12.43
CA ASP A 80 2.00 9.40 -12.37
C ASP A 80 2.30 9.71 -10.90
N THR A 81 3.55 9.65 -10.52
CA THR A 81 3.99 9.74 -9.13
C THR A 81 3.60 11.07 -8.47
N GLU A 82 3.88 12.18 -9.12
CA GLU A 82 3.63 13.52 -8.56
C GLU A 82 2.12 13.77 -8.42
N THR A 83 1.35 13.36 -9.42
CA THR A 83 -0.10 13.46 -9.40
C THR A 83 -0.70 12.57 -8.30
N ALA A 84 -0.25 11.31 -8.20
CA ALA A 84 -0.73 10.37 -7.18
C ALA A 84 -0.43 10.87 -5.76
N VAL A 85 0.77 11.38 -5.51
CA VAL A 85 1.14 11.94 -4.20
C VAL A 85 0.28 13.16 -3.85
N LYS A 86 0.08 14.09 -4.79
CA LYS A 86 -0.78 15.28 -4.57
C LYS A 86 -2.24 14.90 -4.34
N GLN A 87 -2.77 13.95 -5.09
CA GLN A 87 -4.14 13.45 -4.89
C GLN A 87 -4.30 12.82 -3.50
N LEU A 88 -3.37 11.95 -3.10
CA LEU A 88 -3.38 11.32 -1.78
C LEU A 88 -3.22 12.34 -0.64
N ALA A 89 -2.29 13.29 -0.76
CA ALA A 89 -2.08 14.32 0.24
C ALA A 89 -3.33 15.20 0.42
N SER A 90 -3.94 15.63 -0.68
CA SER A 90 -5.17 16.42 -0.66
C SER A 90 -6.33 15.63 -0.03
N PHE A 91 -6.47 14.36 -0.38
CA PHE A 91 -7.48 13.47 0.19
C PHE A 91 -7.28 13.27 1.70
N ILE A 92 -6.03 13.05 2.15
CA ILE A 92 -5.69 12.90 3.57
C ILE A 92 -5.96 14.22 4.33
N ALA A 93 -5.62 15.36 3.75
CA ALA A 93 -5.90 16.68 4.35
C ALA A 93 -7.40 16.88 4.66
N GLU A 94 -8.28 16.38 3.78
CA GLU A 94 -9.74 16.49 3.97
C GLU A 94 -10.30 15.58 5.09
N ILE A 95 -9.50 14.66 5.64
CA ILE A 95 -9.87 13.90 6.84
C ILE A 95 -9.95 14.85 8.05
N GLY A 96 -9.20 15.96 8.01
CA GLY A 96 -9.26 17.04 9.02
C GLY A 96 -8.55 16.72 10.34
N LYS A 97 -7.82 15.63 10.40
CA LYS A 97 -7.00 15.21 11.56
C LYS A 97 -5.77 14.43 11.10
N LYS A 98 -4.78 14.35 11.97
CA LYS A 98 -3.60 13.50 11.70
C LYS A 98 -3.98 12.02 11.72
N VAL A 99 -3.31 11.23 10.88
CA VAL A 99 -3.61 9.80 10.70
C VAL A 99 -2.36 8.95 10.90
N THR A 100 -2.55 7.67 11.21
CA THR A 100 -1.51 6.66 11.05
C THR A 100 -1.47 6.25 9.59
N LEU A 101 -0.31 6.33 8.95
CA LEU A 101 -0.12 5.93 7.56
C LEU A 101 0.50 4.52 7.48
N VAL A 102 -0.09 3.63 6.70
CA VAL A 102 0.43 2.27 6.49
C VAL A 102 0.52 2.02 4.99
N GLY A 103 1.71 1.93 4.45
CA GLY A 103 1.94 1.67 3.03
C GLY A 103 2.61 0.33 2.79
N PHE A 104 2.22 -0.34 1.71
CA PHE A 104 2.80 -1.60 1.27
C PHE A 104 3.29 -1.52 -0.17
N SER A 105 4.53 -1.98 -0.45
CA SER A 105 5.10 -2.06 -1.81
C SER A 105 5.04 -0.70 -2.53
N LEU A 106 4.28 -0.53 -3.62
CA LEU A 106 4.05 0.77 -4.27
C LEU A 106 3.50 1.80 -3.26
N GLY A 107 2.51 1.40 -2.45
CA GLY A 107 1.97 2.25 -1.40
C GLY A 107 3.00 2.65 -0.35
N ALA A 108 4.00 1.80 -0.07
CA ALA A 108 5.11 2.13 0.82
C ALA A 108 6.03 3.21 0.20
N GLN A 109 6.32 3.12 -1.09
CA GLN A 109 7.11 4.13 -1.80
C GLN A 109 6.40 5.50 -1.77
N LEU A 110 5.08 5.50 -2.06
CA LEU A 110 4.26 6.71 -1.96
C LEU A 110 4.20 7.24 -0.52
N SER A 111 4.14 6.35 0.49
CA SER A 111 4.16 6.74 1.89
C SER A 111 5.44 7.47 2.28
N VAL A 112 6.60 7.02 1.79
CA VAL A 112 7.87 7.71 2.05
C VAL A 112 7.82 9.14 1.51
N LYS A 113 7.35 9.32 0.28
CA LYS A 113 7.24 10.64 -0.35
C LYS A 113 6.20 11.53 0.37
N LEU A 114 5.07 10.96 0.79
CA LEU A 114 4.07 11.66 1.60
C LEU A 114 4.63 12.09 2.97
N CYS A 115 5.37 11.22 3.67
CA CYS A 115 6.02 11.56 4.93
C CYS A 115 7.06 12.67 4.77
N ALA A 116 7.76 12.72 3.62
CA ALA A 116 8.75 13.74 3.32
C ALA A 116 8.12 15.10 3.00
N GLU A 117 7.08 15.12 2.15
CA GLU A 117 6.51 16.37 1.61
C GLU A 117 5.35 16.92 2.45
N TYR A 118 4.64 16.05 3.19
CA TYR A 118 3.40 16.41 3.94
C TYR A 118 3.42 15.86 5.38
N PRO A 119 4.51 16.02 6.16
CA PRO A 119 4.66 15.41 7.48
C PRO A 119 3.57 15.83 8.49
N GLN A 120 2.96 17.00 8.27
CA GLN A 120 1.92 17.56 9.15
C GLN A 120 0.65 16.70 9.22
N TYR A 121 0.43 15.77 8.31
CA TYR A 121 -0.78 14.94 8.28
C TYR A 121 -0.67 13.63 9.05
N PHE A 122 0.50 13.30 9.59
CA PHE A 122 0.74 11.98 10.17
C PHE A 122 1.06 12.04 11.67
N THR A 123 0.55 11.05 12.41
CA THR A 123 0.95 10.76 13.80
C THR A 123 2.05 9.70 13.83
N SER A 124 2.02 8.76 12.89
CA SER A 124 2.98 7.68 12.76
C SER A 124 2.93 7.07 11.35
N ALA A 125 3.96 6.31 10.94
CA ALA A 125 3.92 5.58 9.67
C ALA A 125 4.55 4.18 9.76
N ILE A 126 3.99 3.24 8.99
CA ILE A 126 4.54 1.91 8.74
C ILE A 126 4.76 1.75 7.23
N ILE A 127 6.01 1.56 6.84
CA ILE A 127 6.48 1.51 5.45
C ILE A 127 6.93 0.08 5.17
N VAL A 128 6.08 -0.72 4.49
CA VAL A 128 6.29 -2.16 4.32
C VAL A 128 6.82 -2.48 2.94
N SER A 129 7.98 -3.10 2.88
CA SER A 129 8.62 -3.58 1.64
C SER A 129 8.79 -2.48 0.57
N PRO A 130 9.33 -1.29 0.92
CA PRO A 130 9.60 -0.24 -0.05
C PRO A 130 10.79 -0.65 -0.92
N TRP A 131 10.70 -0.44 -2.24
CA TRP A 131 11.82 -0.63 -3.15
C TRP A 131 12.33 0.72 -3.64
N LEU A 132 13.37 1.24 -2.96
CA LEU A 132 13.91 2.60 -3.14
C LEU A 132 15.33 2.59 -3.74
N ILE A 133 15.88 1.42 -4.05
CA ILE A 133 17.17 1.26 -4.74
C ILE A 133 16.90 0.60 -6.08
N LYS A 134 16.84 1.42 -7.13
CA LYS A 134 16.45 1.01 -8.49
C LYS A 134 17.65 1.09 -9.42
N LYS A 135 18.50 0.05 -9.39
CA LYS A 135 19.72 -0.03 -10.22
C LYS A 135 19.60 -1.17 -11.23
N GLU A 136 20.25 -1.03 -12.37
CA GLU A 136 20.45 -2.11 -13.32
C GLU A 136 21.40 -3.17 -12.73
N PRO A 137 21.20 -4.48 -13.03
CA PRO A 137 20.17 -5.04 -13.92
C PRO A 137 18.83 -5.34 -13.22
N MET A 138 18.65 -4.97 -11.95
CA MET A 138 17.47 -5.33 -11.17
C MET A 138 16.21 -4.59 -11.67
N LEU A 139 16.34 -3.33 -12.06
CA LEU A 139 15.22 -2.55 -12.60
C LEU A 139 14.61 -3.24 -13.83
N SER A 140 15.45 -3.62 -14.79
CA SER A 140 14.98 -4.34 -15.99
C SER A 140 14.35 -5.70 -15.66
N LYS A 141 14.87 -6.44 -14.69
CA LYS A 141 14.29 -7.73 -14.25
C LYS A 141 12.92 -7.54 -13.61
N VAL A 142 12.79 -6.57 -12.72
CA VAL A 142 11.51 -6.27 -12.04
C VAL A 142 10.49 -5.77 -13.06
N MET A 143 10.89 -4.92 -14.02
CA MET A 143 10.03 -4.47 -15.11
C MET A 143 9.49 -5.65 -15.92
N ALA A 144 10.36 -6.51 -16.43
CA ALA A 144 9.97 -7.67 -17.21
C ALA A 144 9.05 -8.63 -16.42
N MET A 145 9.31 -8.83 -15.13
CA MET A 145 8.46 -9.65 -14.26
C MET A 145 7.06 -9.05 -14.12
N ASN A 146 6.94 -7.73 -13.91
CA ASN A 146 5.65 -7.05 -13.78
C ASN A 146 4.86 -7.04 -15.10
N GLU A 147 5.53 -6.85 -16.24
CA GLU A 147 4.87 -6.94 -17.56
C GLU A 147 4.34 -8.36 -17.85
N LYS A 148 5.09 -9.40 -17.49
CA LYS A 148 4.64 -10.79 -17.59
C LYS A 148 3.45 -11.07 -16.68
N GLN A 149 3.47 -10.56 -15.45
CA GLN A 149 2.36 -10.67 -14.51
C GLN A 149 1.12 -9.94 -15.03
N PHE A 150 1.30 -8.74 -15.56
CA PHE A 150 0.22 -7.97 -16.19
C PHE A 150 -0.45 -8.75 -17.33
N ALA A 151 0.32 -9.36 -18.22
CA ALA A 151 -0.22 -10.19 -19.29
C ALA A 151 -1.06 -11.37 -18.75
N SER A 152 -0.62 -11.97 -17.63
CA SER A 152 -1.38 -13.02 -16.93
C SER A 152 -2.71 -12.52 -16.39
N PHE A 153 -2.75 -11.30 -15.85
CA PHE A 153 -3.98 -10.71 -15.33
C PHE A 153 -5.02 -10.40 -16.42
N LYS A 154 -4.62 -10.17 -17.67
CA LYS A 154 -5.56 -9.98 -18.79
C LYS A 154 -6.34 -11.25 -19.15
N ASN A 155 -5.87 -12.42 -18.77
CA ASN A 155 -6.66 -13.65 -18.80
C ASN A 155 -7.55 -13.72 -17.55
N LYS A 156 -8.86 -13.48 -17.69
CA LYS A 156 -9.81 -13.44 -16.56
C LYS A 156 -9.81 -14.69 -15.69
N ARG A 157 -9.66 -15.88 -16.29
CA ARG A 157 -9.63 -17.16 -15.56
C ARG A 157 -8.37 -17.27 -14.70
N LEU A 158 -7.22 -16.95 -15.30
CA LEU A 158 -5.94 -16.94 -14.60
C LEU A 158 -5.88 -15.87 -13.53
N CYS A 159 -6.37 -14.66 -13.82
CA CYS A 159 -6.52 -13.58 -12.85
C CYS A 159 -7.37 -14.01 -11.65
N GLY A 160 -8.52 -14.63 -11.89
CA GLY A 160 -9.37 -15.19 -10.84
C GLY A 160 -8.69 -16.28 -10.00
N PHE A 161 -7.91 -17.15 -10.63
CA PHE A 161 -7.11 -18.15 -9.95
C PHE A 161 -6.00 -17.53 -9.08
N ILE A 162 -5.30 -16.50 -9.60
CA ILE A 162 -4.29 -15.76 -8.84
C ILE A 162 -4.93 -15.08 -7.62
N GLY A 163 -6.10 -14.46 -7.78
CA GLY A 163 -6.86 -13.89 -6.65
C GLY A 163 -7.22 -14.93 -5.60
N PHE A 164 -7.65 -16.13 -6.02
CA PHE A 164 -7.91 -17.25 -5.12
C PHE A 164 -6.66 -17.69 -4.36
N MET A 165 -5.54 -17.87 -5.05
CA MET A 165 -4.25 -18.24 -4.44
C MET A 165 -3.73 -17.19 -3.45
N ASN A 166 -4.09 -15.91 -3.64
CA ASN A 166 -3.81 -14.83 -2.69
C ASN A 166 -4.85 -14.70 -1.58
N GLY A 167 -5.79 -15.63 -1.48
CA GLY A 167 -6.75 -15.71 -0.39
C GLY A 167 -7.90 -14.71 -0.48
N LEU A 168 -8.17 -14.11 -1.66
CA LEU A 168 -9.29 -13.20 -1.82
C LEU A 168 -10.63 -13.95 -1.72
N PRO A 169 -11.57 -13.51 -0.88
CA PRO A 169 -12.95 -14.00 -0.88
C PRO A 169 -13.62 -13.85 -2.24
N LYS A 170 -14.67 -14.62 -2.49
CA LYS A 170 -15.33 -14.70 -3.80
C LYS A 170 -15.70 -13.33 -4.39
N GLU A 171 -16.26 -12.43 -3.57
CA GLU A 171 -16.70 -11.12 -4.05
C GLU A 171 -15.49 -10.19 -4.33
N GLN A 172 -14.52 -10.11 -3.42
CA GLN A 172 -13.28 -9.36 -3.67
C GLN A 172 -12.50 -9.90 -4.86
N ARG A 173 -12.57 -11.21 -5.13
CA ARG A 173 -11.94 -11.82 -6.30
C ARG A 173 -12.64 -11.43 -7.61
N LYS A 174 -13.98 -11.32 -7.64
CA LYS A 174 -14.71 -10.81 -8.79
C LYS A 174 -14.34 -9.36 -9.08
N GLU A 175 -14.29 -8.55 -8.04
CA GLU A 175 -13.88 -7.16 -8.10
C GLU A 175 -12.43 -7.03 -8.61
N PHE A 176 -11.49 -7.77 -8.03
CA PHE A 176 -10.10 -7.83 -8.48
C PHE A 176 -9.99 -8.15 -9.97
N VAL A 177 -10.72 -9.18 -10.45
CA VAL A 177 -10.74 -9.51 -11.88
C VAL A 177 -11.27 -8.35 -12.71
N ALA A 178 -12.34 -7.69 -12.30
CA ALA A 178 -12.90 -6.55 -13.03
C ALA A 178 -11.92 -5.38 -13.09
N GLN A 179 -11.31 -5.01 -11.96
CA GLN A 179 -10.33 -3.92 -11.87
C GLN A 179 -9.09 -4.19 -12.73
N MET A 180 -8.53 -5.41 -12.68
CA MET A 180 -7.33 -5.78 -13.44
C MET A 180 -7.52 -5.76 -14.96
N GLN A 181 -8.77 -5.89 -15.47
CA GLN A 181 -9.02 -5.72 -16.90
C GLN A 181 -8.81 -4.27 -17.36
N ASN A 182 -8.99 -3.29 -16.47
CA ASN A 182 -8.91 -1.87 -16.79
C ASN A 182 -7.49 -1.30 -16.60
N VAL A 183 -6.62 -1.94 -15.79
CA VAL A 183 -5.23 -1.50 -15.62
C VAL A 183 -4.51 -1.47 -16.97
N ARG A 184 -3.72 -0.43 -17.21
CA ARG A 184 -2.94 -0.21 -18.43
C ARG A 184 -1.49 -0.63 -18.25
N ILE A 185 -0.83 -1.04 -19.33
CA ILE A 185 0.58 -1.41 -19.28
C ILE A 185 1.48 -0.20 -18.93
N GLU A 186 1.07 0.99 -19.36
CA GLU A 186 1.76 2.25 -19.04
C GLU A 186 1.77 2.48 -17.53
N THR A 187 0.65 2.21 -16.84
CA THR A 187 0.56 2.26 -15.37
C THR A 187 1.54 1.29 -14.72
N VAL A 188 1.64 0.06 -15.22
CA VAL A 188 2.59 -0.93 -14.68
C VAL A 188 4.03 -0.43 -14.82
N ARG A 189 4.40 0.08 -16.00
CA ARG A 189 5.74 0.61 -16.27
C ARG A 189 6.07 1.81 -15.39
N SER A 190 5.19 2.81 -15.36
CA SER A 190 5.41 4.03 -14.58
C SER A 190 5.37 3.79 -13.07
N SER A 191 4.64 2.78 -12.58
CA SER A 191 4.65 2.44 -11.16
C SER A 191 5.90 1.65 -10.72
N VAL A 192 6.52 0.89 -11.61
CA VAL A 192 7.81 0.21 -11.36
C VAL A 192 8.95 1.23 -11.37
N ASP A 193 9.06 2.02 -12.44
CA ASP A 193 10.04 3.09 -12.55
C ASP A 193 9.40 4.44 -12.20
N ASN A 194 9.01 4.57 -10.95
CA ASN A 194 8.25 5.73 -10.44
C ASN A 194 9.12 6.89 -9.94
N GLY A 195 10.43 6.81 -10.10
CA GLY A 195 11.37 7.87 -9.71
C GLY A 195 11.57 8.05 -8.20
N ILE A 196 10.88 7.27 -7.35
CA ILE A 196 11.06 7.34 -5.89
C ILE A 196 12.25 6.45 -5.50
N THR A 197 13.35 7.06 -5.09
CA THR A 197 14.58 6.40 -4.62
C THR A 197 15.11 7.10 -3.38
N LEU A 198 16.05 6.48 -2.65
CA LEU A 198 16.68 7.13 -1.48
C LEU A 198 17.34 8.47 -1.85
N GLU A 199 17.84 8.60 -3.09
CA GLU A 199 18.50 9.80 -3.57
C GLU A 199 17.52 10.92 -3.97
N THR A 200 16.28 10.56 -4.34
CA THR A 200 15.27 11.55 -4.80
C THR A 200 14.32 12.01 -3.70
N ILE A 201 14.34 11.35 -2.55
CA ILE A 201 13.49 11.71 -1.41
C ILE A 201 14.14 12.84 -0.64
N ASN A 202 13.57 14.05 -0.71
CA ASN A 202 14.02 15.21 0.06
C ASN A 202 12.99 15.54 1.13
N GLY A 203 13.44 15.87 2.34
CA GLY A 203 12.57 16.27 3.45
C GLY A 203 12.16 15.13 4.38
N PHE A 204 12.46 13.87 4.04
CA PHE A 204 12.13 12.73 4.90
C PHE A 204 12.80 12.82 6.28
N GLU A 205 14.01 13.38 6.34
CA GLU A 205 14.76 13.66 7.57
C GLU A 205 14.05 14.63 8.52
N ASN A 206 13.15 15.44 8.01
CA ASN A 206 12.39 16.45 8.78
C ASN A 206 11.06 15.92 9.35
N ALA A 207 10.66 14.70 8.99
CA ALA A 207 9.45 14.09 9.54
C ALA A 207 9.63 13.79 11.04
N ASP A 208 8.88 14.49 11.88
CA ASP A 208 9.02 14.43 13.35
C ASP A 208 7.90 13.62 14.00
N PHE A 209 7.78 12.37 13.57
CA PHE A 209 6.86 11.37 14.15
C PHE A 209 7.46 9.96 13.99
N PRO A 210 7.05 9.00 14.83
CA PRO A 210 7.57 7.64 14.79
C PRO A 210 7.27 6.93 13.48
N MET A 211 8.28 6.30 12.89
CA MET A 211 8.16 5.51 11.66
C MET A 211 8.82 4.14 11.81
N ILE A 212 8.28 3.14 11.11
CA ILE A 212 8.88 1.81 10.99
C ILE A 212 8.96 1.46 9.52
N ALA A 213 10.19 1.23 9.02
CA ALA A 213 10.45 0.64 7.72
C ALA A 213 10.65 -0.87 7.87
N LEU A 214 9.80 -1.67 7.23
CA LEU A 214 9.70 -3.12 7.43
C LEU A 214 9.99 -3.87 6.12
N ALA A 215 10.82 -4.92 6.19
CA ALA A 215 11.06 -5.86 5.11
C ALA A 215 11.01 -7.31 5.60
N GLY A 216 10.77 -8.25 4.67
CA GLY A 216 10.90 -9.67 4.93
C GLY A 216 12.32 -10.18 4.67
N SER A 217 12.81 -11.14 5.46
CA SER A 217 14.17 -11.68 5.30
C SER A 217 14.42 -12.42 3.97
N LYS A 218 13.34 -12.78 3.26
CA LYS A 218 13.41 -13.44 1.95
C LYS A 218 13.26 -12.46 0.78
N GLU A 219 13.18 -11.18 1.05
CA GLU A 219 13.15 -10.15 0.00
C GLU A 219 14.55 -9.88 -0.56
N GLN A 220 14.59 -9.13 -1.65
CA GLN A 220 15.83 -8.77 -2.32
C GLN A 220 16.66 -7.80 -1.46
N THR A 221 17.97 -7.81 -1.66
CA THR A 221 18.92 -6.95 -0.95
C THR A 221 18.56 -5.48 -1.08
N GLU A 222 18.09 -5.05 -2.26
CA GLU A 222 17.66 -3.68 -2.53
C GLU A 222 16.51 -3.20 -1.63
N VAL A 223 15.61 -4.12 -1.25
CA VAL A 223 14.53 -3.82 -0.28
C VAL A 223 15.07 -3.73 1.13
N HIS A 224 15.99 -4.64 1.52
CA HIS A 224 16.67 -4.56 2.82
C HIS A 224 17.47 -3.27 2.97
N ASP A 225 18.20 -2.88 1.94
CA ASP A 225 19.00 -1.67 1.95
C ASP A 225 18.12 -0.41 1.88
N SER A 226 16.94 -0.50 1.25
CA SER A 226 15.95 0.58 1.28
C SER A 226 15.46 0.87 2.70
N VAL A 227 15.08 -0.16 3.47
CA VAL A 227 14.61 0.06 4.86
C VAL A 227 15.71 0.55 5.79
N LYS A 228 16.96 0.06 5.62
CA LYS A 228 18.13 0.56 6.36
C LYS A 228 18.43 2.02 5.99
N GLY A 229 18.35 2.35 4.69
CA GLY A 229 18.55 3.71 4.19
C GLY A 229 17.56 4.70 4.80
N LEU A 230 16.27 4.35 4.86
CA LEU A 230 15.26 5.19 5.50
C LEU A 230 15.56 5.43 7.00
N ALA A 231 15.97 4.38 7.72
CA ALA A 231 16.36 4.51 9.13
C ALA A 231 17.64 5.34 9.34
N ALA A 232 18.54 5.33 8.36
CA ALA A 232 19.75 6.18 8.39
C ALA A 232 19.43 7.65 8.07
N MET A 233 18.39 7.91 7.25
CA MET A 233 17.98 9.27 6.87
C MET A 233 17.23 10.00 7.99
N ASN A 234 16.47 9.29 8.84
CA ASN A 234 15.64 9.92 9.86
C ASN A 234 15.73 9.18 11.21
N LYS A 235 16.11 9.90 12.26
CA LYS A 235 16.24 9.38 13.65
C LYS A 235 14.92 8.82 14.23
N ASN A 236 13.77 9.25 13.73
CA ASN A 236 12.46 8.77 14.15
C ASN A 236 11.98 7.55 13.33
N CYS A 237 12.77 7.12 12.35
CA CYS A 237 12.53 5.93 11.54
C CYS A 237 13.44 4.80 12.03
N ARG A 238 12.85 3.72 12.53
CA ARG A 238 13.59 2.47 12.76
C ARG A 238 13.26 1.47 11.66
N TYR A 239 14.16 0.50 11.41
CA TYR A 239 13.84 -0.59 10.49
C TYR A 239 13.69 -1.93 11.22
N GLU A 240 12.91 -2.82 10.64
CA GLU A 240 12.80 -4.22 11.05
C GLU A 240 12.92 -5.13 9.81
N ILE A 241 13.62 -6.26 9.96
CA ILE A 241 13.62 -7.33 8.97
C ILE A 241 13.01 -8.57 9.64
N TRP A 242 11.84 -8.99 9.15
CA TRP A 242 11.12 -10.11 9.74
C TRP A 242 11.61 -11.45 9.20
N ASP A 243 12.06 -12.32 10.10
CA ASP A 243 12.51 -13.66 9.73
C ASP A 243 11.40 -14.46 9.03
N LYS A 244 11.81 -15.26 8.03
CA LYS A 244 10.95 -16.12 7.20
C LYS A 244 9.88 -15.38 6.37
N ALA A 245 9.77 -14.08 6.47
CA ALA A 245 8.85 -13.27 5.69
C ALA A 245 9.40 -13.04 4.27
N ALA A 246 8.50 -13.07 3.30
CA ALA A 246 8.71 -12.63 1.92
C ALA A 246 7.92 -11.33 1.70
N HIS A 247 7.80 -10.89 0.45
CA HIS A 247 7.15 -9.59 0.10
C HIS A 247 5.73 -9.41 0.67
N ASN A 248 4.91 -10.47 0.74
CA ASN A 248 3.51 -10.40 1.15
C ASN A 248 3.31 -10.44 2.68
N ILE A 249 3.98 -9.56 3.41
CA ILE A 249 3.90 -9.47 4.89
C ILE A 249 2.47 -9.24 5.41
N PRO A 250 1.68 -8.26 4.91
CA PRO A 250 0.37 -7.95 5.49
C PRO A 250 -0.60 -9.14 5.55
N PRO A 251 -0.77 -9.96 4.50
CA PRO A 251 -1.68 -11.10 4.55
C PRO A 251 -1.09 -12.32 5.26
N VAL A 252 0.22 -12.56 5.18
CA VAL A 252 0.84 -13.81 5.68
C VAL A 252 1.18 -13.72 7.17
N PHE A 253 1.69 -12.58 7.62
CA PHE A 253 2.04 -12.34 9.03
C PHE A 253 0.99 -11.46 9.72
N SER A 254 -0.28 -11.60 9.34
CA SER A 254 -1.37 -10.69 9.70
C SER A 254 -1.49 -10.43 11.20
N LYS A 255 -1.35 -11.44 12.07
CA LYS A 255 -1.42 -11.26 13.52
C LYS A 255 -0.34 -10.32 14.03
N ARG A 256 0.94 -10.61 13.72
CA ARG A 256 2.08 -9.77 14.13
C ARG A 256 2.00 -8.38 13.52
N PHE A 257 1.50 -8.30 12.28
CA PHE A 257 1.35 -7.02 11.59
C PHE A 257 0.24 -6.18 12.20
N ASN A 258 -0.91 -6.77 12.58
CA ASN A 258 -1.97 -6.07 13.30
C ASN A 258 -1.47 -5.54 14.66
N GLU A 259 -0.70 -6.34 15.41
CA GLU A 259 -0.09 -5.90 16.67
C GLU A 259 0.85 -4.70 16.46
N LEU A 260 1.61 -4.67 15.36
CA LEU A 260 2.45 -3.53 14.99
C LEU A 260 1.61 -2.29 14.67
N ILE A 261 0.55 -2.45 13.86
CA ILE A 261 -0.36 -1.35 13.49
C ILE A 261 -0.99 -0.76 14.75
N ILE A 262 -1.52 -1.60 15.64
CA ILE A 262 -2.11 -1.15 16.91
C ILE A 262 -1.11 -0.31 17.70
N ARG A 263 0.12 -0.80 17.91
CA ARG A 263 1.15 -0.04 18.65
C ARG A 263 1.42 1.32 18.03
N MET A 264 1.47 1.40 16.70
CA MET A 264 1.75 2.67 16.00
C MET A 264 0.55 3.61 15.99
N ALA A 265 -0.66 3.09 15.97
CA ALA A 265 -1.90 3.89 16.01
C ALA A 265 -2.22 4.40 17.43
N GLU A 266 -1.62 3.83 18.47
CA GLU A 266 -1.82 4.26 19.86
C GLU A 266 -0.81 5.34 20.34
N ILE A 267 0.17 5.70 19.49
CA ILE A 267 1.06 6.83 19.73
C ILE A 267 0.31 8.14 19.49
#